data_43a45d9cecd8053d2f1eb1cda9a9d8cd
#
_entry.id   43a45d9cecd8053d2f1eb1cda9a9d8cd
#
_cell.length_a   1.000
_cell.length_b   1.000
_cell.length_c   1.000
_cell.angle_alpha   90.00
_cell.angle_beta   90.00
_cell.angle_gamma   90.00
#
_symmetry.space_group_name_H-M   'P 1'
#
loop_
_entity.id
_entity.type
_entity.pdbx_description
1 polymer ?
#
loop_
_entity_poly.entity_id
_entity_poly.type
_entity_poly.pdbx_seq_one_letter_code
_entity_poly.pdbx_strand_id
1 'polypeptide(L)'
;MRKRMAALGLALCLGLSGCAVKGEEKNASLLGRAAELGEELVLLTVDGREVPAWRYLYWLAFTCDQVREKYKDAGLSLDWETPVPGGTLADYAKDQALANTALYATVENWAEQYGCALSERERAALAETWEEQSAARGGEEAYLKELAALGLDRLRSEELSEVGMLYAKLYDLCLTEGSELSGLLENTDGLTVDRILISAGEDREAAREKAAEVFSRLNSAEDPAAAFSVLVAEGDDAAGPRTLLPGDGTLPPALEEAAQTLEEGQCSGILESEEGFSILRRLVFQGEDLAGEAFDRLLQAAAEEALVQTAPAYDNLDAAAFDQALAELRAEKT
;
A
#
# COMPACT_ATOMS: atom_id res chain seq x y z
N MET A 1 43.73 -6.35 11.64
CA MET A 1 44.41 -6.08 10.36
C MET A 1 43.42 -5.57 9.37
N ARG A 2 43.49 -4.28 9.07
CA ARG A 2 42.58 -3.55 8.14
C ARG A 2 43.04 -3.84 6.72
N LYS A 3 42.17 -4.38 5.86
CA LYS A 3 42.37 -4.34 4.41
C LYS A 3 41.42 -3.33 3.80
N ARG A 4 41.95 -2.19 3.40
CA ARG A 4 41.33 -1.21 2.52
C ARG A 4 41.30 -1.83 1.13
N MET A 5 40.11 -1.92 0.52
CA MET A 5 39.98 -2.13 -0.91
C MET A 5 39.58 -0.81 -1.54
N ALA A 6 40.40 -0.44 -2.52
CA ALA A 6 40.32 0.82 -3.22
C ALA A 6 39.10 0.84 -4.17
N ALA A 7 38.38 1.93 -4.12
CA ALA A 7 37.37 2.29 -5.13
C ALA A 7 38.08 2.65 -6.43
N LEU A 8 37.80 1.91 -7.50
CA LEU A 8 38.09 2.37 -8.88
C LEU A 8 36.88 3.18 -9.34
N GLY A 9 37.04 4.48 -9.34
CA GLY A 9 36.10 5.39 -9.99
C GLY A 9 36.21 5.27 -11.50
N LEU A 10 35.10 4.87 -12.14
CA LEU A 10 34.90 5.05 -13.56
C LEU A 10 33.96 6.26 -13.71
N ALA A 11 34.53 7.45 -13.86
CA ALA A 11 33.78 8.65 -14.25
C ALA A 11 33.45 8.52 -15.72
N LEU A 12 32.22 8.10 -16.05
CA LEU A 12 31.69 8.24 -17.40
C LEU A 12 31.05 9.63 -17.48
N CYS A 13 31.82 10.61 -17.92
CA CYS A 13 31.33 11.92 -18.33
C CYS A 13 30.51 11.76 -19.62
N LEU A 14 29.21 11.48 -19.52
CA LEU A 14 28.29 11.75 -20.60
C LEU A 14 27.88 13.22 -20.48
N GLY A 15 28.50 14.04 -21.34
CA GLY A 15 28.11 15.42 -21.55
C GLY A 15 26.69 15.46 -22.13
N LEU A 16 25.72 15.63 -21.30
CA LEU A 16 24.37 16.02 -21.70
C LEU A 16 24.40 17.54 -21.92
N SER A 17 24.70 17.92 -23.16
CA SER A 17 24.39 19.28 -23.67
C SER A 17 22.88 19.45 -23.56
N GLY A 18 22.41 20.21 -22.58
CA GLY A 18 21.02 20.63 -22.44
C GLY A 18 20.65 21.49 -23.68
N CYS A 19 20.16 20.84 -24.71
CA CYS A 19 19.33 21.51 -25.71
C CYS A 19 17.91 21.57 -25.11
N ALA A 20 17.55 22.72 -24.57
CA ALA A 20 16.15 23.09 -24.39
C ALA A 20 15.47 23.01 -25.75
N VAL A 21 14.76 21.95 -26.01
CA VAL A 21 13.93 21.78 -27.21
C VAL A 21 12.68 22.65 -27.01
N LYS A 22 12.78 23.90 -27.43
CA LYS A 22 11.62 24.78 -27.67
C LYS A 22 10.91 24.34 -28.96
N GLY A 23 10.14 23.25 -28.88
CA GLY A 23 9.52 22.76 -30.11
C GLY A 23 8.30 21.83 -29.90
N GLU A 24 8.03 21.32 -28.70
CA GLU A 24 6.95 20.34 -28.50
C GLU A 24 5.82 20.80 -27.58
N GLU A 25 5.73 22.09 -27.25
CA GLU A 25 4.73 22.63 -26.31
C GLU A 25 3.25 22.46 -26.74
N LYS A 26 2.98 22.08 -27.99
CA LYS A 26 1.60 22.01 -28.49
C LYS A 26 0.89 20.68 -28.23
N ASN A 27 1.61 19.63 -27.84
CA ASN A 27 1.06 18.28 -27.61
C ASN A 27 1.29 17.75 -26.19
N ALA A 28 1.85 18.51 -25.27
CA ALA A 28 2.04 18.08 -23.90
C ALA A 28 0.69 17.94 -23.18
N SER A 29 0.53 16.86 -22.38
CA SER A 29 -0.66 16.68 -21.55
C SER A 29 -0.80 17.79 -20.51
N LEU A 30 -1.91 17.79 -19.76
CA LEU A 30 -2.10 18.74 -18.67
C LEU A 30 -1.01 18.61 -17.61
N LEU A 31 -0.56 17.37 -17.32
CA LEU A 31 0.47 17.12 -16.30
C LEU A 31 1.83 17.67 -16.69
N GLY A 32 2.28 17.41 -17.91
CA GLY A 32 3.56 17.93 -18.42
C GLY A 32 3.58 19.45 -18.47
N ARG A 33 2.45 20.07 -18.85
CA ARG A 33 2.28 21.53 -18.85
C ARG A 33 2.30 22.11 -17.42
N ALA A 34 1.60 21.48 -16.48
CA ALA A 34 1.56 21.92 -15.08
C ALA A 34 2.91 21.79 -14.37
N ALA A 35 3.67 20.77 -14.71
CA ALA A 35 5.00 20.54 -14.16
C ALA A 35 6.12 21.25 -14.92
N GLU A 36 5.85 21.85 -16.08
CA GLU A 36 6.85 22.38 -17.02
C GLU A 36 7.95 21.36 -17.38
N LEU A 37 7.55 20.06 -17.46
CA LEU A 37 8.45 18.94 -17.73
C LEU A 37 8.05 18.17 -18.99
N GLY A 38 9.06 17.67 -19.70
CA GLY A 38 8.85 16.67 -20.75
C GLY A 38 8.39 15.35 -20.14
N GLU A 39 7.26 14.83 -20.59
CA GLU A 39 6.58 13.69 -19.98
C GLU A 39 7.32 12.36 -20.13
N GLU A 40 8.11 12.23 -21.20
CA GLU A 40 8.96 11.05 -21.47
C GLU A 40 10.34 11.14 -20.83
N LEU A 41 10.63 12.24 -20.11
CA LEU A 41 11.88 12.37 -19.35
C LEU A 41 11.91 11.27 -18.29
N VAL A 42 12.99 10.52 -18.20
CA VAL A 42 13.24 9.62 -17.08
C VAL A 42 13.41 10.46 -15.81
N LEU A 43 12.37 10.50 -14.97
CA LEU A 43 12.34 11.34 -13.78
C LEU A 43 12.97 10.64 -12.58
N LEU A 44 12.86 9.31 -12.54
CA LEU A 44 13.44 8.48 -11.50
C LEU A 44 13.66 7.04 -12.00
N THR A 45 14.45 6.27 -11.27
CA THR A 45 14.58 4.83 -11.46
C THR A 45 14.24 4.11 -10.16
N VAL A 46 13.62 2.93 -10.26
CA VAL A 46 13.29 2.06 -9.12
C VAL A 46 13.92 0.69 -9.38
N ASP A 47 14.92 0.33 -8.59
CA ASP A 47 15.74 -0.89 -8.81
C ASP A 47 16.27 -1.01 -10.25
N GLY A 48 16.64 0.14 -10.84
CA GLY A 48 17.15 0.23 -12.20
C GLY A 48 16.08 0.33 -13.29
N ARG A 49 14.79 0.16 -13.00
CA ARG A 49 13.70 0.42 -13.95
C ARG A 49 13.50 1.90 -14.13
N GLU A 50 13.62 2.38 -15.35
CA GLU A 50 13.36 3.77 -15.71
C GLU A 50 11.87 4.09 -15.61
N VAL A 51 11.55 5.21 -14.94
CA VAL A 51 10.17 5.69 -14.80
C VAL A 51 10.06 7.06 -15.46
N PRO A 52 9.22 7.19 -16.50
CA PRO A 52 8.99 8.47 -17.16
C PRO A 52 8.22 9.45 -16.28
N ALA A 53 8.42 10.73 -16.49
CA ALA A 53 7.83 11.80 -15.71
C ALA A 53 6.30 11.73 -15.65
N TRP A 54 5.63 11.36 -16.76
CA TRP A 54 4.17 11.28 -16.79
C TRP A 54 3.61 10.35 -15.71
N ARG A 55 4.28 9.22 -15.41
CA ARG A 55 3.81 8.24 -14.43
C ARG A 55 3.87 8.80 -13.01
N TYR A 56 4.96 9.46 -12.65
CA TYR A 56 5.08 10.14 -11.37
C TYR A 56 4.09 11.31 -11.24
N LEU A 57 3.98 12.14 -12.29
CA LEU A 57 3.06 13.28 -12.31
C LEU A 57 1.60 12.87 -12.22
N TYR A 58 1.24 11.71 -12.76
CA TYR A 58 -0.09 11.12 -12.58
C TYR A 58 -0.37 10.85 -11.09
N TRP A 59 0.56 10.19 -10.40
CA TRP A 59 0.41 9.92 -8.98
C TRP A 59 0.45 11.18 -8.13
N LEU A 60 1.24 12.17 -8.51
CA LEU A 60 1.24 13.47 -7.83
C LEU A 60 -0.11 14.18 -7.98
N ALA A 61 -0.65 14.25 -9.18
CA ALA A 61 -1.98 14.81 -9.42
C ALA A 61 -3.07 14.07 -8.64
N PHE A 62 -3.04 12.74 -8.66
CA PHE A 62 -3.96 11.89 -7.89
C PHE A 62 -3.89 12.20 -6.39
N THR A 63 -2.69 12.29 -5.83
CA THR A 63 -2.50 12.59 -4.41
C THR A 63 -2.97 14.00 -4.06
N CYS A 64 -2.65 15.00 -4.90
CA CYS A 64 -3.13 16.36 -4.71
C CYS A 64 -4.66 16.44 -4.72
N ASP A 65 -5.31 15.74 -5.65
CA ASP A 65 -6.78 15.68 -5.73
C ASP A 65 -7.37 15.02 -4.48
N GLN A 66 -6.78 13.92 -3.97
CA GLN A 66 -7.21 13.25 -2.73
C GLN A 66 -7.07 14.16 -1.50
N VAL A 67 -5.98 14.88 -1.37
CA VAL A 67 -5.76 15.84 -0.27
C VAL A 67 -6.81 16.94 -0.35
N ARG A 68 -7.03 17.51 -1.54
CA ARG A 68 -8.00 18.58 -1.75
C ARG A 68 -9.41 18.14 -1.39
N GLU A 69 -9.82 16.94 -1.79
CA GLU A 69 -11.14 16.40 -1.50
C GLU A 69 -11.34 16.19 0.00
N LYS A 70 -10.36 15.60 0.69
CA LYS A 70 -10.40 15.44 2.16
C LYS A 70 -10.56 16.77 2.89
N TYR A 71 -9.81 17.81 2.50
CA TYR A 71 -9.92 19.14 3.09
C TYR A 71 -11.29 19.77 2.83
N LYS A 72 -11.79 19.65 1.60
CA LYS A 72 -13.12 20.12 1.21
C LYS A 72 -14.23 19.44 2.02
N ASP A 73 -14.17 18.11 2.16
CA ASP A 73 -15.17 17.33 2.90
C ASP A 73 -15.15 17.65 4.39
N ALA A 74 -13.97 17.98 4.93
CA ALA A 74 -13.82 18.47 6.29
C ALA A 74 -14.22 19.95 6.48
N GLY A 75 -14.57 20.67 5.39
CA GLY A 75 -14.89 22.09 5.44
C GLY A 75 -13.69 22.99 5.77
N LEU A 76 -12.46 22.50 5.50
CA LEU A 76 -11.23 23.20 5.75
C LEU A 76 -10.65 23.83 4.47
N SER A 77 -9.92 24.93 4.64
CA SER A 77 -9.12 25.53 3.55
C SER A 77 -7.83 24.75 3.41
N LEU A 78 -7.48 24.36 2.18
CA LEU A 78 -6.21 23.72 1.88
C LEU A 78 -5.10 24.77 1.82
N ASP A 79 -4.03 24.52 2.58
CA ASP A 79 -2.77 25.23 2.54
C ASP A 79 -1.64 24.21 2.45
N TRP A 80 -0.93 24.20 1.34
CA TRP A 80 0.16 23.25 1.09
C TRP A 80 1.37 23.39 2.01
N GLU A 81 1.52 24.58 2.66
CA GLU A 81 2.55 24.82 3.65
C GLU A 81 2.17 24.32 5.06
N THR A 82 0.96 23.75 5.23
CA THR A 82 0.53 23.19 6.51
C THR A 82 1.53 22.14 7.00
N PRO A 83 2.10 22.31 8.22
CA PRO A 83 3.03 21.34 8.77
C PRO A 83 2.36 19.99 9.06
N VAL A 84 3.02 18.90 8.63
CA VAL A 84 2.65 17.51 8.92
C VAL A 84 3.89 16.76 9.41
N PRO A 85 3.76 15.57 10.01
CA PRO A 85 4.93 14.75 10.32
C PRO A 85 5.79 14.51 9.07
N GLY A 86 7.05 14.90 9.15
CA GLY A 86 8.02 14.74 8.05
C GLY A 86 8.22 15.98 7.18
N GLY A 87 7.35 17.01 7.23
CA GLY A 87 7.49 18.22 6.42
C GLY A 87 6.22 19.03 6.28
N THR A 88 5.84 19.37 5.07
CA THR A 88 4.61 20.08 4.71
C THR A 88 3.62 19.14 4.03
N LEU A 89 2.39 19.59 3.79
CA LEU A 89 1.44 18.85 2.94
C LEU A 89 1.96 18.69 1.51
N ALA A 90 2.71 19.66 1.00
CA ALA A 90 3.35 19.57 -0.31
C ALA A 90 4.41 18.44 -0.35
N ASP A 91 5.24 18.34 0.71
CA ASP A 91 6.21 17.25 0.85
C ASP A 91 5.48 15.89 0.96
N TYR A 92 4.45 15.81 1.79
CA TYR A 92 3.62 14.62 1.90
C TYR A 92 3.05 14.17 0.54
N ALA A 93 2.56 15.10 -0.28
CA ALA A 93 2.03 14.77 -1.60
C ALA A 93 3.12 14.21 -2.53
N LYS A 94 4.32 14.78 -2.49
CA LYS A 94 5.48 14.27 -3.24
C LYS A 94 5.88 12.86 -2.80
N ASP A 95 5.96 12.64 -1.49
CA ASP A 95 6.36 11.36 -0.91
C ASP A 95 5.34 10.26 -1.22
N GLN A 96 4.04 10.56 -1.11
CA GLN A 96 2.98 9.61 -1.48
C GLN A 96 2.97 9.28 -2.98
N ALA A 97 3.19 10.28 -3.84
CA ALA A 97 3.34 10.06 -5.27
C ALA A 97 4.55 9.18 -5.59
N LEU A 98 5.67 9.39 -4.88
CA LEU A 98 6.86 8.57 -5.01
C LEU A 98 6.61 7.13 -4.57
N ALA A 99 5.96 6.94 -3.42
CA ALA A 99 5.60 5.62 -2.90
C ALA A 99 4.69 4.85 -3.87
N ASN A 100 3.65 5.48 -4.42
CA ASN A 100 2.79 4.86 -5.42
C ASN A 100 3.55 4.52 -6.71
N THR A 101 4.43 5.41 -7.13
CA THR A 101 5.27 5.18 -8.32
C THR A 101 6.22 4.00 -8.11
N ALA A 102 6.86 3.93 -6.94
CA ALA A 102 7.75 2.84 -6.57
C ALA A 102 6.99 1.51 -6.47
N LEU A 103 5.80 1.51 -5.88
CA LEU A 103 4.95 0.31 -5.79
C LEU A 103 4.62 -0.25 -7.18
N TYR A 104 4.18 0.59 -8.12
CA TYR A 104 3.89 0.16 -9.49
C TYR A 104 5.12 -0.38 -10.21
N ALA A 105 6.26 0.29 -10.07
CA ALA A 105 7.52 -0.19 -10.64
C ALA A 105 7.98 -1.51 -10.00
N THR A 106 7.74 -1.70 -8.70
CA THR A 106 8.04 -2.95 -7.98
C THR A 106 7.18 -4.10 -8.51
N VAL A 107 5.88 -3.88 -8.75
CA VAL A 107 5.02 -4.89 -9.39
C VAL A 107 5.58 -5.30 -10.75
N GLU A 108 6.01 -4.36 -11.59
CA GLU A 108 6.60 -4.64 -12.88
C GLU A 108 7.95 -5.39 -12.75
N ASN A 109 8.80 -4.99 -11.79
CA ASN A 109 10.08 -5.67 -11.52
C ASN A 109 9.86 -7.10 -11.04
N TRP A 110 8.91 -7.34 -10.15
CA TRP A 110 8.56 -8.68 -9.69
C TRP A 110 7.93 -9.52 -10.82
N ALA A 111 7.06 -8.92 -11.64
CA ALA A 111 6.50 -9.62 -12.78
C ALA A 111 7.59 -10.11 -13.76
N GLU A 112 8.60 -9.29 -14.00
CA GLU A 112 9.76 -9.68 -14.80
C GLU A 112 10.61 -10.75 -14.11
N GLN A 113 10.92 -10.56 -12.83
CA GLN A 113 11.72 -11.49 -12.01
C GLN A 113 11.08 -12.88 -11.93
N TYR A 114 9.77 -12.95 -11.73
CA TYR A 114 9.02 -14.21 -11.57
C TYR A 114 8.37 -14.71 -12.86
N GLY A 115 8.66 -14.09 -14.00
CA GLY A 115 8.17 -14.53 -15.31
C GLY A 115 6.67 -14.37 -15.52
N CYS A 116 6.03 -13.45 -14.80
CA CYS A 116 4.61 -13.11 -14.95
C CYS A 116 4.42 -12.13 -16.11
N ALA A 117 4.32 -12.64 -17.34
CA ALA A 117 3.98 -11.82 -18.50
C ALA A 117 2.50 -11.96 -18.85
N LEU A 118 1.89 -10.90 -19.39
CA LEU A 118 0.53 -10.98 -19.92
C LEU A 118 0.49 -11.80 -21.20
N SER A 119 -0.40 -12.76 -21.26
CA SER A 119 -0.72 -13.53 -22.45
C SER A 119 -1.48 -12.68 -23.49
N GLU A 120 -1.53 -13.14 -24.75
CA GLU A 120 -2.35 -12.48 -25.78
C GLU A 120 -3.84 -12.37 -25.38
N ARG A 121 -4.36 -13.39 -24.69
CA ARG A 121 -5.74 -13.40 -24.20
C ARG A 121 -5.98 -12.31 -23.14
N GLU A 122 -5.04 -12.13 -22.23
CA GLU A 122 -5.14 -11.11 -21.17
C GLU A 122 -5.04 -9.70 -21.76
N ARG A 123 -4.16 -9.49 -22.76
CA ARG A 123 -4.12 -8.21 -23.50
C ARG A 123 -5.41 -7.95 -24.28
N ALA A 124 -6.00 -9.00 -24.88
CA ALA A 124 -7.30 -8.87 -25.54
C ALA A 124 -8.42 -8.51 -24.54
N ALA A 125 -8.38 -9.03 -23.31
CA ALA A 125 -9.32 -8.66 -22.26
C ALA A 125 -9.18 -7.18 -21.82
N LEU A 126 -7.97 -6.61 -21.84
CA LEU A 126 -7.78 -5.16 -21.63
C LEU A 126 -8.49 -4.32 -22.71
N ALA A 127 -8.39 -4.75 -23.97
CA ALA A 127 -9.08 -4.07 -25.06
C ALA A 127 -10.61 -4.17 -24.93
N GLU A 128 -11.14 -5.31 -24.49
CA GLU A 128 -12.58 -5.50 -24.21
C GLU A 128 -13.02 -4.59 -23.04
N THR A 129 -12.23 -4.54 -21.96
CA THR A 129 -12.46 -3.62 -20.83
C THR A 129 -12.47 -2.17 -21.29
N TRP A 130 -11.60 -1.78 -22.21
CA TRP A 130 -11.60 -0.44 -22.79
C TRP A 130 -12.92 -0.11 -23.51
N GLU A 131 -13.44 -1.04 -24.31
CA GLU A 131 -14.70 -0.86 -25.02
C GLU A 131 -15.89 -0.74 -24.05
N GLU A 132 -15.93 -1.56 -23.00
CA GLU A 132 -16.93 -1.50 -21.94
C GLU A 132 -16.89 -0.17 -21.19
N GLN A 133 -15.71 0.26 -20.76
CA GLN A 133 -15.49 1.52 -20.05
C GLN A 133 -15.89 2.73 -20.91
N SER A 134 -15.51 2.69 -22.19
CA SER A 134 -15.89 3.72 -23.15
C SER A 134 -17.39 3.80 -23.35
N ALA A 135 -18.05 2.64 -23.53
CA ALA A 135 -19.51 2.59 -23.68
C ALA A 135 -20.24 3.09 -22.44
N ALA A 136 -19.78 2.72 -21.24
CA ALA A 136 -20.38 3.17 -19.97
C ALA A 136 -20.30 4.69 -19.76
N ARG A 137 -19.31 5.36 -20.37
CA ARG A 137 -19.09 6.82 -20.26
C ARG A 137 -19.62 7.64 -21.43
N GLY A 138 -20.41 7.02 -22.31
CA GLY A 138 -21.03 7.70 -23.45
C GLY A 138 -20.22 7.70 -24.72
N GLY A 139 -19.23 6.81 -24.81
CA GLY A 139 -18.40 6.57 -26.00
C GLY A 139 -16.93 6.94 -25.79
N GLU A 140 -16.10 6.51 -26.72
CA GLU A 140 -14.64 6.64 -26.65
C GLU A 140 -14.19 8.11 -26.52
N GLU A 141 -14.84 9.03 -27.22
CA GLU A 141 -14.51 10.46 -27.15
C GLU A 141 -14.73 11.04 -25.76
N ALA A 142 -15.84 10.68 -25.11
CA ALA A 142 -16.15 11.10 -23.76
C ALA A 142 -15.15 10.51 -22.75
N TYR A 143 -14.82 9.24 -22.90
CA TYR A 143 -13.85 8.57 -22.03
C TYR A 143 -12.44 9.15 -22.20
N LEU A 144 -11.98 9.39 -23.43
CA LEU A 144 -10.69 10.06 -23.68
C LEU A 144 -10.65 11.47 -23.09
N LYS A 145 -11.77 12.21 -23.10
CA LYS A 145 -11.84 13.52 -22.44
C LYS A 145 -11.68 13.41 -20.92
N GLU A 146 -12.27 12.41 -20.29
CA GLU A 146 -12.08 12.14 -18.85
C GLU A 146 -10.62 11.77 -18.54
N LEU A 147 -10.02 10.87 -19.31
CA LEU A 147 -8.62 10.49 -19.15
C LEU A 147 -7.69 11.67 -19.35
N ALA A 148 -7.94 12.51 -20.34
CA ALA A 148 -7.13 13.70 -20.59
C ALA A 148 -7.19 14.71 -19.44
N ALA A 149 -8.26 14.75 -18.66
CA ALA A 149 -8.35 15.56 -17.43
C ALA A 149 -7.45 15.00 -16.30
N LEU A 150 -7.13 13.70 -16.37
CA LEU A 150 -6.18 13.03 -15.49
C LEU A 150 -4.74 13.04 -16.08
N GLY A 151 -4.53 13.65 -17.23
CA GLY A 151 -3.25 13.66 -17.95
C GLY A 151 -2.90 12.35 -18.65
N LEU A 152 -3.89 11.49 -18.84
CA LEU A 152 -3.74 10.21 -19.50
C LEU A 152 -4.28 10.26 -20.93
N ASP A 153 -3.68 9.48 -21.80
CA ASP A 153 -4.23 9.02 -23.07
C ASP A 153 -4.58 7.52 -22.98
N ARG A 154 -5.00 6.94 -24.09
CA ARG A 154 -5.34 5.54 -24.16
C ARG A 154 -4.14 4.64 -23.80
N LEU A 155 -2.97 4.91 -24.36
CA LEU A 155 -1.79 4.08 -24.16
C LEU A 155 -1.36 4.06 -22.69
N ARG A 156 -1.26 5.23 -22.06
CA ARG A 156 -0.90 5.36 -20.63
C ARG A 156 -1.94 4.73 -19.70
N SER A 157 -3.23 4.83 -20.06
CA SER A 157 -4.30 4.16 -19.33
C SER A 157 -4.19 2.63 -19.43
N GLU A 158 -3.87 2.10 -20.62
CA GLU A 158 -3.61 0.68 -20.83
C GLU A 158 -2.36 0.22 -20.05
N GLU A 159 -1.26 0.98 -20.06
CA GLU A 159 -0.06 0.67 -19.27
C GLU A 159 -0.34 0.57 -17.77
N LEU A 160 -1.10 1.50 -17.19
CA LEU A 160 -1.50 1.43 -15.77
C LEU A 160 -2.39 0.21 -15.49
N SER A 161 -3.28 -0.13 -16.43
CA SER A 161 -4.15 -1.31 -16.31
C SER A 161 -3.37 -2.62 -16.42
N GLU A 162 -2.33 -2.67 -17.24
CA GLU A 162 -1.42 -3.82 -17.34
C GLU A 162 -0.75 -4.11 -16.00
N VAL A 163 -0.30 -3.08 -15.26
CA VAL A 163 0.29 -3.27 -13.93
C VAL A 163 -0.70 -3.92 -12.96
N GLY A 164 -1.99 -3.52 -13.00
CA GLY A 164 -3.04 -4.17 -12.19
C GLY A 164 -3.21 -5.65 -12.53
N MET A 165 -3.10 -6.03 -13.80
CA MET A 165 -3.16 -7.45 -14.20
C MET A 165 -1.90 -8.21 -13.79
N LEU A 166 -0.72 -7.58 -13.86
CA LEU A 166 0.52 -8.17 -13.37
C LEU A 166 0.47 -8.42 -11.87
N TYR A 167 -0.08 -7.47 -11.11
CA TYR A 167 -0.34 -7.65 -9.68
C TYR A 167 -1.21 -8.88 -9.42
N ALA A 168 -2.33 -9.03 -10.12
CA ALA A 168 -3.21 -10.18 -9.95
C ALA A 168 -2.49 -11.51 -10.27
N LYS A 169 -1.65 -11.54 -11.31
CA LYS A 169 -0.84 -12.74 -11.65
C LYS A 169 0.21 -13.06 -10.60
N LEU A 170 0.86 -12.05 -10.03
CA LEU A 170 1.80 -12.22 -8.93
C LEU A 170 1.09 -12.76 -7.69
N TYR A 171 -0.09 -12.25 -7.39
CA TYR A 171 -0.92 -12.75 -6.29
C TYR A 171 -1.31 -14.22 -6.51
N ASP A 172 -1.80 -14.59 -7.70
CA ASP A 172 -2.12 -15.97 -8.03
C ASP A 172 -0.88 -16.89 -7.93
N LEU A 173 0.29 -16.39 -8.35
CA LEU A 173 1.55 -17.13 -8.19
C LEU A 173 1.93 -17.29 -6.71
N CYS A 174 1.67 -16.28 -5.89
CA CYS A 174 1.90 -16.32 -4.46
C CYS A 174 1.05 -17.40 -3.77
N LEU A 175 -0.17 -17.63 -4.24
CA LEU A 175 -1.05 -18.69 -3.76
C LEU A 175 -0.72 -20.08 -4.33
N THR A 176 0.16 -20.16 -5.32
CA THR A 176 0.52 -21.43 -5.96
C THR A 176 1.56 -22.15 -5.11
N GLU A 177 1.17 -23.30 -4.51
CA GLU A 177 2.04 -24.12 -3.69
C GLU A 177 3.36 -24.49 -4.40
N GLY A 178 4.48 -24.26 -3.71
CA GLY A 178 5.82 -24.55 -4.25
C GLY A 178 6.36 -23.52 -5.23
N SER A 179 5.68 -22.38 -5.43
CA SER A 179 6.24 -21.24 -6.16
C SER A 179 7.29 -20.52 -5.29
N GLU A 180 8.17 -19.76 -5.92
CA GLU A 180 9.15 -18.94 -5.19
C GLU A 180 8.47 -17.88 -4.31
N LEU A 181 7.30 -17.36 -4.74
CA LEU A 181 6.54 -16.36 -4.00
C LEU A 181 5.73 -16.97 -2.85
N SER A 182 5.25 -18.22 -2.94
CA SER A 182 4.49 -18.84 -1.85
C SER A 182 5.32 -18.96 -0.58
N GLY A 183 6.62 -19.22 -0.72
CA GLY A 183 7.55 -19.25 0.42
C GLY A 183 7.70 -17.91 1.15
N LEU A 184 7.41 -16.79 0.50
CA LEU A 184 7.39 -15.48 1.16
C LEU A 184 6.16 -15.30 2.05
N LEU A 185 5.00 -15.82 1.64
CA LEU A 185 3.78 -15.81 2.47
C LEU A 185 3.89 -16.74 3.68
N GLU A 186 4.55 -17.89 3.54
CA GLU A 186 4.77 -18.83 4.64
C GLU A 186 5.61 -18.22 5.78
N ASN A 187 6.42 -17.21 5.46
CA ASN A 187 7.24 -16.48 6.43
C ASN A 187 6.56 -15.22 6.99
N THR A 188 5.28 -14.98 6.68
CA THR A 188 4.57 -13.86 7.32
C THR A 188 4.31 -14.19 8.79
N ASP A 189 4.64 -13.24 9.68
CA ASP A 189 4.45 -13.37 11.14
C ASP A 189 2.98 -13.27 11.57
N GLY A 190 2.07 -13.72 10.71
CA GLY A 190 0.63 -13.77 10.99
C GLY A 190 0.30 -14.72 12.14
N LEU A 191 -0.77 -14.44 12.83
CA LEU A 191 -1.25 -15.30 13.92
C LEU A 191 -2.77 -15.40 13.96
N THR A 192 -3.25 -16.54 14.42
CA THR A 192 -4.67 -16.74 14.70
C THR A 192 -4.84 -16.87 16.21
N VAL A 193 -5.77 -16.08 16.77
CA VAL A 193 -6.07 -16.09 18.20
C VAL A 193 -7.57 -16.21 18.45
N ASP A 194 -7.91 -16.90 19.49
CA ASP A 194 -9.25 -16.84 20.09
C ASP A 194 -9.17 -16.03 21.38
N ARG A 195 -10.27 -15.38 21.79
CA ARG A 195 -10.28 -14.43 22.90
C ARG A 195 -11.49 -14.61 23.79
N ILE A 196 -11.25 -14.79 25.08
CA ILE A 196 -12.26 -14.56 26.11
C ILE A 196 -12.15 -13.11 26.56
N LEU A 197 -13.15 -12.28 26.30
CA LEU A 197 -13.22 -10.91 26.78
C LEU A 197 -14.22 -10.84 27.94
N ILE A 198 -13.82 -10.24 29.04
CA ILE A 198 -14.70 -9.79 30.11
C ILE A 198 -14.69 -8.26 30.11
N SER A 199 -15.74 -7.69 29.59
CA SER A 199 -15.88 -6.23 29.44
C SER A 199 -15.91 -5.55 30.80
N ALA A 200 -15.19 -4.43 30.91
CA ALA A 200 -15.10 -3.68 32.16
C ALA A 200 -16.46 -3.08 32.59
N GLY A 201 -17.32 -2.74 31.64
CA GLY A 201 -18.62 -2.12 31.93
C GLY A 201 -18.52 -0.92 32.88
N GLU A 202 -19.49 -0.78 33.78
CA GLU A 202 -19.48 0.25 34.82
C GLU A 202 -18.68 -0.14 36.07
N ASP A 203 -18.45 -1.46 36.29
CA ASP A 203 -17.74 -2.01 37.44
C ASP A 203 -16.52 -2.82 36.99
N ARG A 204 -15.39 -2.13 36.89
CA ARG A 204 -14.12 -2.72 36.45
C ARG A 204 -13.59 -3.77 37.45
N GLU A 205 -13.87 -3.59 38.77
CA GLU A 205 -13.41 -4.53 39.78
C GLU A 205 -14.18 -5.86 39.72
N ALA A 206 -15.49 -5.81 39.53
CA ALA A 206 -16.30 -7.01 39.32
C ALA A 206 -15.88 -7.74 38.03
N ALA A 207 -15.54 -7.02 36.95
CA ALA A 207 -15.02 -7.62 35.74
C ALA A 207 -13.67 -8.31 35.96
N ARG A 208 -12.80 -7.71 36.79
CA ARG A 208 -11.50 -8.30 37.16
C ARG A 208 -11.68 -9.58 37.94
N GLU A 209 -12.60 -9.60 38.93
CA GLU A 209 -12.91 -10.81 39.70
C GLU A 209 -13.45 -11.92 38.81
N LYS A 210 -14.36 -11.61 37.89
CA LYS A 210 -14.88 -12.56 36.89
C LYS A 210 -13.78 -13.12 35.99
N ALA A 211 -12.89 -12.27 35.52
CA ALA A 211 -11.75 -12.70 34.69
C ALA A 211 -10.81 -13.63 35.46
N ALA A 212 -10.56 -13.34 36.75
CA ALA A 212 -9.75 -14.18 37.62
C ALA A 212 -10.42 -15.58 37.87
N GLU A 213 -11.74 -15.61 38.03
CA GLU A 213 -12.51 -16.87 38.14
C GLU A 213 -12.39 -17.70 36.85
N VAL A 214 -12.62 -17.08 35.69
CA VAL A 214 -12.51 -17.75 34.38
C VAL A 214 -11.11 -18.30 34.18
N PHE A 215 -10.09 -17.48 34.48
CA PHE A 215 -8.69 -17.90 34.36
C PHE A 215 -8.31 -19.04 35.30
N SER A 216 -8.84 -19.06 36.55
CA SER A 216 -8.65 -20.15 37.50
C SER A 216 -9.27 -21.46 37.02
N ARG A 217 -10.46 -21.40 36.44
CA ARG A 217 -11.15 -22.56 35.84
C ARG A 217 -10.34 -23.10 34.64
N LEU A 218 -9.85 -22.23 33.79
CA LEU A 218 -9.01 -22.59 32.65
C LEU A 218 -7.75 -23.34 33.09
N ASN A 219 -7.02 -22.77 34.07
CA ASN A 219 -5.78 -23.36 34.56
C ASN A 219 -5.95 -24.65 35.35
N SER A 220 -7.15 -24.91 35.88
CA SER A 220 -7.46 -26.11 36.65
C SER A 220 -7.99 -27.26 35.79
N ALA A 221 -8.22 -26.99 34.48
CA ALA A 221 -8.77 -27.98 33.57
C ALA A 221 -7.68 -29.01 33.15
N GLU A 222 -8.08 -30.28 33.02
CA GLU A 222 -7.20 -31.32 32.49
C GLU A 222 -6.85 -31.10 31.02
N ASP A 223 -7.78 -30.49 30.27
CA ASP A 223 -7.61 -30.05 28.88
C ASP A 223 -7.94 -28.57 28.77
N PRO A 224 -6.90 -27.69 28.84
CA PRO A 224 -7.10 -26.24 28.73
C PRO A 224 -7.68 -25.81 27.38
N ALA A 225 -7.43 -26.56 26.31
CA ALA A 225 -7.97 -26.26 24.99
C ALA A 225 -9.47 -26.46 24.91
N ALA A 226 -9.95 -27.58 25.42
CA ALA A 226 -11.38 -27.87 25.52
C ALA A 226 -12.07 -26.89 26.49
N ALA A 227 -11.45 -26.62 27.64
CA ALA A 227 -11.95 -25.64 28.60
C ALA A 227 -12.08 -24.24 28.00
N PHE A 228 -11.08 -23.78 27.26
CA PHE A 228 -11.12 -22.47 26.59
C PHE A 228 -12.32 -22.37 25.64
N SER A 229 -12.55 -23.40 24.82
CA SER A 229 -13.65 -23.43 23.85
C SER A 229 -15.04 -23.35 24.49
N VAL A 230 -15.17 -23.78 25.78
CA VAL A 230 -16.41 -23.63 26.55
C VAL A 230 -16.47 -22.25 27.19
N LEU A 231 -15.35 -21.80 27.79
CA LEU A 231 -15.29 -20.56 28.54
C LEU A 231 -15.40 -19.32 27.65
N VAL A 232 -15.02 -19.41 26.38
CA VAL A 232 -15.18 -18.30 25.41
C VAL A 232 -16.66 -17.90 25.27
N ALA A 233 -17.60 -18.84 25.41
CA ALA A 233 -19.03 -18.56 25.37
C ALA A 233 -19.55 -17.82 26.62
N GLU A 234 -18.78 -17.78 27.71
CA GLU A 234 -19.09 -17.03 28.93
C GLU A 234 -18.54 -15.57 28.86
N GLY A 235 -17.70 -15.29 27.87
CA GLY A 235 -17.18 -13.96 27.60
C GLY A 235 -18.14 -13.06 26.82
N ASP A 236 -17.77 -11.80 26.72
CA ASP A 236 -18.56 -10.77 26.04
C ASP A 236 -18.14 -10.59 24.55
N ASP A 237 -17.20 -11.40 24.08
CA ASP A 237 -16.73 -11.39 22.68
C ASP A 237 -17.26 -12.61 21.93
N ALA A 238 -18.27 -12.40 21.12
CA ALA A 238 -18.89 -13.45 20.31
C ALA A 238 -18.31 -13.62 18.91
N ALA A 239 -17.24 -12.87 18.56
CA ALA A 239 -16.71 -12.86 17.21
C ALA A 239 -15.92 -14.12 16.82
N GLY A 240 -15.53 -14.94 17.81
CA GLY A 240 -14.74 -16.15 17.59
C GLY A 240 -13.27 -15.87 17.23
N PRO A 241 -12.55 -16.87 16.72
CA PRO A 241 -11.16 -16.74 16.35
C PRO A 241 -10.93 -15.64 15.32
N ARG A 242 -9.82 -14.90 15.48
CA ARG A 242 -9.37 -13.85 14.56
C ARG A 242 -7.99 -14.18 14.02
N THR A 243 -7.86 -14.11 12.72
CA THR A 243 -6.56 -14.17 12.06
C THR A 243 -6.13 -12.73 11.78
N LEU A 244 -4.89 -12.41 12.08
CA LEU A 244 -4.35 -11.05 11.97
C LEU A 244 -2.88 -11.05 11.55
N LEU A 245 -2.48 -9.94 10.96
CA LEU A 245 -1.08 -9.60 10.71
C LEU A 245 -0.62 -8.56 11.74
N PRO A 246 0.66 -8.60 12.17
CA PRO A 246 1.17 -7.64 13.14
C PRO A 246 0.90 -6.19 12.71
N GLY A 247 0.33 -5.39 13.62
CA GLY A 247 0.05 -3.98 13.40
C GLY A 247 -1.19 -3.66 12.56
N ASP A 248 -2.06 -4.65 12.24
CA ASP A 248 -3.30 -4.41 11.48
C ASP A 248 -4.42 -3.74 12.28
N GLY A 249 -4.24 -3.59 13.59
CA GLY A 249 -5.22 -2.98 14.47
C GLY A 249 -6.40 -3.87 14.87
N THR A 250 -6.39 -5.15 14.50
CA THR A 250 -7.43 -6.13 14.88
C THR A 250 -7.48 -6.37 16.39
N LEU A 251 -6.32 -6.27 17.06
CA LEU A 251 -6.21 -6.33 18.51
C LEU A 251 -5.61 -5.01 19.06
N PRO A 252 -5.98 -4.62 20.32
CA PRO A 252 -5.21 -3.61 21.03
C PRO A 252 -3.72 -3.98 21.11
N PRO A 253 -2.78 -3.00 20.98
CA PRO A 253 -1.34 -3.30 20.89
C PRO A 253 -0.78 -4.21 21.99
N ALA A 254 -1.23 -4.02 23.24
CA ALA A 254 -0.79 -4.86 24.35
C ALA A 254 -1.28 -6.33 24.26
N LEU A 255 -2.45 -6.55 23.65
CA LEU A 255 -2.97 -7.88 23.40
C LEU A 255 -2.24 -8.54 22.23
N GLU A 256 -1.92 -7.77 21.21
CA GLU A 256 -1.16 -8.24 20.05
C GLU A 256 0.26 -8.67 20.46
N GLU A 257 0.98 -7.82 21.21
CA GLU A 257 2.30 -8.14 21.75
C GLU A 257 2.26 -9.45 22.58
N ALA A 258 1.27 -9.59 23.43
CA ALA A 258 1.09 -10.82 24.19
C ALA A 258 0.83 -12.03 23.28
N ALA A 259 -0.04 -11.89 22.27
CA ALA A 259 -0.36 -12.97 21.33
C ALA A 259 0.87 -13.45 20.53
N GLN A 260 1.77 -12.52 20.15
CA GLN A 260 3.01 -12.85 19.44
C GLN A 260 3.98 -13.71 20.28
N THR A 261 3.93 -13.59 21.61
CA THR A 261 4.80 -14.37 22.52
C THR A 261 4.27 -15.76 22.84
N LEU A 262 3.01 -16.06 22.52
CA LEU A 262 2.40 -17.37 22.78
C LEU A 262 2.86 -18.40 21.75
N GLU A 263 3.03 -19.64 22.19
CA GLU A 263 3.14 -20.81 21.32
C GLU A 263 1.74 -21.25 20.84
N GLU A 264 1.67 -21.96 19.71
CA GLU A 264 0.41 -22.53 19.24
C GLU A 264 -0.23 -23.44 20.30
N GLY A 265 -1.53 -23.22 20.55
CA GLY A 265 -2.30 -23.89 21.58
C GLY A 265 -2.15 -23.27 22.98
N GLN A 266 -1.18 -22.41 23.20
CA GLN A 266 -0.94 -21.76 24.49
C GLN A 266 -1.98 -20.67 24.77
N CYS A 267 -2.36 -20.54 26.06
CA CYS A 267 -3.18 -19.47 26.57
C CYS A 267 -2.34 -18.41 27.27
N SER A 268 -2.74 -17.14 27.16
CA SER A 268 -2.14 -16.05 27.92
C SER A 268 -2.55 -16.05 29.40
N GLY A 269 -1.92 -15.21 30.20
CA GLY A 269 -2.50 -14.73 31.45
C GLY A 269 -3.69 -13.79 31.19
N ILE A 270 -4.17 -13.17 32.26
CA ILE A 270 -5.18 -12.11 32.17
C ILE A 270 -4.48 -10.84 31.65
N LEU A 271 -4.95 -10.33 30.52
CA LEU A 271 -4.46 -9.11 29.88
C LEU A 271 -5.49 -7.99 30.09
N GLU A 272 -5.02 -6.82 30.48
CA GLU A 272 -5.87 -5.65 30.71
C GLU A 272 -5.80 -4.68 29.53
N SER A 273 -6.97 -4.19 29.10
CA SER A 273 -7.11 -3.17 28.05
C SER A 273 -8.20 -2.16 28.43
N GLU A 274 -8.45 -1.17 27.59
CA GLU A 274 -9.54 -0.22 27.78
C GLU A 274 -10.91 -0.92 27.75
N GLU A 275 -11.07 -1.97 26.95
CA GLU A 275 -12.30 -2.76 26.83
C GLU A 275 -12.61 -3.57 28.10
N GLY A 276 -11.58 -3.99 28.83
CA GLY A 276 -11.71 -4.86 29.99
C GLY A 276 -10.54 -5.81 30.17
N PHE A 277 -10.85 -7.08 30.46
CA PHE A 277 -9.88 -8.13 30.71
C PHE A 277 -10.02 -9.23 29.67
N SER A 278 -8.90 -9.63 29.08
CA SER A 278 -8.86 -10.63 28.02
C SER A 278 -7.95 -11.80 28.41
N ILE A 279 -8.33 -13.00 27.99
CA ILE A 279 -7.47 -14.18 27.97
C ILE A 279 -7.40 -14.62 26.51
N LEU A 280 -6.21 -14.69 25.96
CA LEU A 280 -5.97 -15.12 24.58
C LEU A 280 -5.56 -16.58 24.52
N ARG A 281 -5.91 -17.24 23.42
CA ARG A 281 -5.36 -18.53 23.05
C ARG A 281 -4.84 -18.45 21.63
N ARG A 282 -3.55 -18.76 21.42
CA ARG A 282 -3.00 -18.86 20.08
C ARG A 282 -3.46 -20.16 19.42
N LEU A 283 -3.96 -20.04 18.21
CA LEU A 283 -4.36 -21.16 17.37
C LEU A 283 -3.34 -21.35 16.24
N VAL A 284 -3.46 -22.47 15.51
CA VAL A 284 -2.71 -22.66 14.27
C VAL A 284 -3.06 -21.53 13.31
N PHE A 285 -2.05 -20.89 12.72
CA PHE A 285 -2.25 -19.78 11.80
C PHE A 285 -3.09 -20.21 10.59
N GLN A 286 -4.12 -19.46 10.28
CA GLN A 286 -5.03 -19.66 9.16
C GLN A 286 -4.81 -18.55 8.14
N GLY A 287 -3.68 -18.60 7.44
CA GLY A 287 -3.21 -17.52 6.57
C GLY A 287 -3.98 -17.35 5.27
N GLU A 288 -4.81 -18.33 4.86
CA GLU A 288 -5.54 -18.27 3.60
C GLU A 288 -6.46 -17.06 3.49
N ASP A 289 -7.10 -16.68 4.61
CA ASP A 289 -8.01 -15.54 4.67
C ASP A 289 -7.29 -14.17 4.59
N LEU A 290 -5.99 -14.15 4.88
CA LEU A 290 -5.14 -12.94 4.89
C LEU A 290 -4.10 -12.90 3.78
N ALA A 291 -4.14 -13.87 2.86
CA ALA A 291 -3.13 -13.96 1.81
C ALA A 291 -3.04 -12.68 0.96
N GLY A 292 -4.17 -12.03 0.69
CA GLY A 292 -4.20 -10.75 -0.02
C GLY A 292 -3.50 -9.64 0.76
N GLU A 293 -3.83 -9.47 2.03
CA GLU A 293 -3.21 -8.45 2.89
C GLU A 293 -1.72 -8.72 3.11
N ALA A 294 -1.34 -9.99 3.31
CA ALA A 294 0.05 -10.38 3.45
C ALA A 294 0.85 -10.10 2.16
N PHE A 295 0.25 -10.37 1.00
CA PHE A 295 0.87 -10.07 -0.30
C PHE A 295 1.02 -8.56 -0.52
N ASP A 296 0.00 -7.76 -0.19
CA ASP A 296 0.08 -6.30 -0.27
C ASP A 296 1.19 -5.73 0.60
N ARG A 297 1.34 -6.23 1.84
CA ARG A 297 2.42 -5.83 2.74
C ARG A 297 3.80 -6.22 2.22
N LEU A 298 3.94 -7.41 1.63
CA LEU A 298 5.20 -7.83 1.01
C LEU A 298 5.58 -6.92 -0.14
N LEU A 299 4.64 -6.59 -1.02
CA LEU A 299 4.88 -5.66 -2.13
C LEU A 299 5.20 -4.25 -1.64
N GLN A 300 4.48 -3.77 -0.62
CA GLN A 300 4.73 -2.45 -0.06
C GLN A 300 6.12 -2.40 0.60
N ALA A 301 6.47 -3.39 1.40
CA ALA A 301 7.81 -3.46 2.01
C ALA A 301 8.92 -3.50 0.94
N ALA A 302 8.73 -4.28 -0.12
CA ALA A 302 9.68 -4.32 -1.23
C ALA A 302 9.79 -2.96 -1.95
N ALA A 303 8.69 -2.23 -2.11
CA ALA A 303 8.70 -0.90 -2.71
C ALA A 303 9.37 0.15 -1.80
N GLU A 304 9.22 0.03 -0.48
CA GLU A 304 9.89 0.90 0.50
C GLU A 304 11.40 0.65 0.57
N GLU A 305 11.84 -0.60 0.38
CA GLU A 305 13.25 -0.99 0.35
C GLU A 305 13.92 -0.78 -1.01
N ALA A 306 13.15 -0.51 -2.06
CA ALA A 306 13.65 -0.35 -3.42
C ALA A 306 14.65 0.80 -3.55
N LEU A 307 15.70 0.59 -4.34
CA LEU A 307 16.68 1.65 -4.64
C LEU A 307 16.08 2.67 -5.61
N VAL A 308 15.61 3.78 -5.07
CA VAL A 308 15.12 4.90 -5.86
C VAL A 308 16.24 5.91 -6.14
N GLN A 309 16.42 6.27 -7.41
CA GLN A 309 17.33 7.34 -7.83
C GLN A 309 16.52 8.38 -8.59
N THR A 310 16.64 9.64 -8.22
CA THR A 310 15.89 10.75 -8.80
C THR A 310 16.76 11.58 -9.73
N ALA A 311 16.17 12.11 -10.79
CA ALA A 311 16.80 13.11 -11.65
C ALA A 311 16.70 14.51 -11.01
N PRO A 312 17.60 15.45 -11.34
CA PRO A 312 17.52 16.83 -10.82
C PRO A 312 16.18 17.55 -11.08
N ALA A 313 15.44 17.13 -12.09
CA ALA A 313 14.12 17.67 -12.39
C ALA A 313 13.10 17.29 -11.31
N TYR A 314 13.22 16.12 -10.66
CA TYR A 314 12.40 15.71 -9.53
C TYR A 314 12.62 16.61 -8.30
N ASP A 315 13.89 16.93 -8.00
CA ASP A 315 14.24 17.75 -6.84
C ASP A 315 13.68 19.17 -6.95
N ASN A 316 13.58 19.67 -8.18
CA ASN A 316 13.06 21.01 -8.47
C ASN A 316 11.53 21.07 -8.60
N LEU A 317 10.84 19.94 -8.57
CA LEU A 317 9.38 19.90 -8.71
C LEU A 317 8.72 20.35 -7.40
N ASP A 318 7.93 21.41 -7.48
CA ASP A 318 7.12 21.95 -6.39
C ASP A 318 5.68 21.44 -6.52
N ALA A 319 5.21 20.67 -5.55
CA ALA A 319 3.87 20.06 -5.60
C ALA A 319 2.75 21.10 -5.45
N ALA A 320 2.95 22.17 -4.69
CA ALA A 320 1.96 23.23 -4.53
C ALA A 320 1.79 24.02 -5.82
N ALA A 321 2.92 24.42 -6.46
CA ALA A 321 2.91 25.11 -7.73
C ALA A 321 2.33 24.23 -8.86
N PHE A 322 2.69 22.94 -8.88
CA PHE A 322 2.13 21.95 -9.80
C PHE A 322 0.61 21.84 -9.66
N ASP A 323 0.10 21.70 -8.42
CA ASP A 323 -1.32 21.56 -8.14
C ASP A 323 -2.10 22.81 -8.56
N GLN A 324 -1.57 24.01 -8.28
CA GLN A 324 -2.18 25.27 -8.71
C GLN A 324 -2.24 25.35 -10.23
N ALA A 325 -1.13 25.10 -10.92
CA ALA A 325 -1.07 25.16 -12.38
C ALA A 325 -2.03 24.13 -13.02
N LEU A 326 -2.10 22.92 -12.48
CA LEU A 326 -3.01 21.89 -12.95
C LEU A 326 -4.47 22.29 -12.79
N ALA A 327 -4.83 22.91 -11.67
CA ALA A 327 -6.20 23.42 -11.42
C ALA A 327 -6.56 24.52 -12.42
N GLU A 328 -5.66 25.47 -12.70
CA GLU A 328 -5.85 26.53 -13.71
C GLU A 328 -6.05 25.93 -15.11
N LEU A 329 -5.19 24.99 -15.51
CA LEU A 329 -5.28 24.32 -16.81
C LEU A 329 -6.55 23.48 -16.99
N ARG A 330 -7.08 22.89 -15.91
CA ARG A 330 -8.36 22.18 -15.93
C ARG A 330 -9.53 23.12 -16.08
N ALA A 331 -9.47 24.30 -15.43
CA ALA A 331 -10.51 25.33 -15.53
C ALA A 331 -10.62 25.95 -16.94
N GLU A 332 -9.50 26.09 -17.67
CA GLU A 332 -9.51 26.59 -19.05
C GLU A 332 -10.21 25.68 -20.06
N LYS A 333 -10.35 24.37 -19.74
CA LYS A 333 -10.96 23.35 -20.62
C LYS A 333 -12.44 23.08 -20.34
N THR A 334 -13.00 23.67 -19.28
CA THR A 334 -14.40 23.52 -18.88
C THR A 334 -15.24 24.63 -19.50
#